data_d2cab654f0b5905ee10016b1c6173f86
#
_entry.id   d2cab654f0b5905ee10016b1c6173f86
#
_cell.length_a   1.000
_cell.length_b   1.000
_cell.length_c   1.000
_cell.angle_alpha   90.00
_cell.angle_beta   90.00
_cell.angle_gamma   90.00
#
_symmetry.space_group_name_H-M   'P 1'
#
loop_
_entity.id
_entity.type
_entity.pdbx_description
1 polymer ?
#
loop_
_entity_poly.entity_id
_entity_poly.type
_entity_poly.pdbx_seq_one_letter_code
_entity_poly.pdbx_strand_id
1 'polypeptide(L)'
;MKLVAATVALALTSSSPAAADACAPEADELRAHLEDARRSTRRWNVGWGIAFGAAAAGQVALAVTETNPIGPDDDRFVATAYVGAAKATIGMLSHIVLPIGVQVPARQDDRCAELVTLRAELQRIATKERRSFWLTHLGGFALNVSGALLLWHLHDARTGLLSFAISYPVGVASAYTLPRATWKRWRVSITPTAVAVGGTF
;
A
#
# COMPACT_ATOMS: atom_id res chain seq x y z
N MET A 1 39.41 -51.37 19.19
CA MET A 1 38.53 -50.28 18.77
C MET A 1 38.61 -49.18 19.82
N LYS A 2 39.27 -48.03 19.50
CA LYS A 2 39.35 -46.87 20.42
C LYS A 2 38.29 -45.86 20.00
N LEU A 3 37.30 -45.63 20.86
CA LEU A 3 36.33 -44.55 20.69
C LEU A 3 37.03 -43.21 21.02
N VAL A 4 37.09 -42.33 20.03
CA VAL A 4 37.50 -40.91 20.20
C VAL A 4 36.21 -40.13 20.44
N ALA A 5 36.01 -39.67 21.67
CA ALA A 5 34.93 -38.74 22.02
C ALA A 5 35.35 -37.35 21.59
N ALA A 6 34.68 -36.82 20.56
CA ALA A 6 34.85 -35.45 20.16
C ALA A 6 33.95 -34.52 21.04
N THR A 7 34.57 -33.78 21.92
CA THR A 7 33.89 -32.79 22.75
C THR A 7 33.71 -31.53 21.89
N VAL A 8 32.49 -31.27 21.46
CA VAL A 8 32.13 -30.01 20.80
C VAL A 8 31.94 -28.94 21.89
N ALA A 9 32.91 -28.06 22.04
CA ALA A 9 32.80 -26.89 22.91
C ALA A 9 31.90 -25.86 22.20
N LEU A 10 30.66 -25.70 22.67
CA LEU A 10 29.80 -24.59 22.28
C LEU A 10 30.39 -23.31 22.91
N ALA A 11 31.10 -22.51 22.12
CA ALA A 11 31.48 -21.15 22.50
C ALA A 11 30.23 -20.29 22.51
N LEU A 12 29.64 -20.07 23.68
CA LEU A 12 28.66 -19.00 23.90
C LEU A 12 29.41 -17.66 23.77
N THR A 13 29.34 -17.05 22.60
CA THR A 13 29.80 -15.67 22.39
C THR A 13 28.83 -14.76 23.13
N SER A 14 29.16 -14.44 24.40
CA SER A 14 28.52 -13.35 25.10
C SER A 14 28.85 -12.06 24.35
N SER A 15 27.84 -11.46 23.68
CA SER A 15 27.95 -10.15 23.05
C SER A 15 28.40 -9.14 24.12
N SER A 16 29.54 -8.48 23.88
CA SER A 16 30.04 -7.43 24.77
C SER A 16 28.99 -6.30 24.84
N PRO A 17 28.68 -5.77 26.05
CA PRO A 17 27.69 -4.69 26.20
C PRO A 17 28.01 -3.46 25.34
N ALA A 18 29.28 -3.19 25.08
CA ALA A 18 29.72 -2.10 24.19
C ALA A 18 29.29 -2.31 22.72
N ALA A 19 29.13 -3.56 22.26
CA ALA A 19 28.66 -3.85 20.90
C ALA A 19 27.13 -3.71 20.78
N ALA A 20 26.39 -3.98 21.86
CA ALA A 20 24.94 -3.78 21.90
C ALA A 20 24.58 -2.29 21.83
N ASP A 21 25.33 -1.41 22.48
CA ASP A 21 25.13 0.04 22.45
C ASP A 21 25.40 0.65 21.06
N ALA A 22 26.30 0.07 20.27
CA ALA A 22 26.62 0.58 18.94
C ALA A 22 25.43 0.51 17.96
N CYS A 23 24.54 -0.48 18.09
CA CYS A 23 23.36 -0.66 17.23
C CYS A 23 22.13 0.13 17.72
N ALA A 24 22.13 0.62 18.95
CA ALA A 24 20.96 1.22 19.57
C ALA A 24 20.41 2.45 18.80
N PRO A 25 21.23 3.42 18.39
CA PRO A 25 20.71 4.61 17.69
C PRO A 25 20.02 4.26 16.37
N GLU A 26 20.62 3.35 15.57
CA GLU A 26 20.05 2.94 14.29
C GLU A 26 18.76 2.11 14.48
N ALA A 27 18.73 1.24 15.50
CA ALA A 27 17.55 0.47 15.83
C ALA A 27 16.39 1.37 16.27
N ASP A 28 16.65 2.40 17.06
CA ASP A 28 15.62 3.35 17.51
C ASP A 28 15.11 4.21 16.34
N GLU A 29 16.00 4.68 15.46
CA GLU A 29 15.61 5.44 14.26
C GLU A 29 14.75 4.58 13.32
N LEU A 30 15.17 3.35 13.03
CA LEU A 30 14.44 2.46 12.15
C LEU A 30 13.09 2.04 12.74
N ARG A 31 13.01 1.82 14.05
CA ARG A 31 11.75 1.56 14.76
C ARG A 31 10.79 2.73 14.63
N ALA A 32 11.24 3.94 14.91
CA ALA A 32 10.43 5.14 14.78
C ALA A 32 9.90 5.32 13.34
N HIS A 33 10.76 5.04 12.34
CA HIS A 33 10.38 5.05 10.93
C HIS A 33 9.28 4.03 10.61
N LEU A 34 9.41 2.78 11.08
CA LEU A 34 8.39 1.74 10.87
C LEU A 34 7.07 2.05 11.59
N GLU A 35 7.12 2.65 12.79
CA GLU A 35 5.93 3.11 13.50
C GLU A 35 5.18 4.20 12.75
N ASP A 36 5.91 5.16 12.17
CA ASP A 36 5.31 6.20 11.32
C ASP A 36 4.71 5.62 10.04
N ALA A 37 5.44 4.73 9.38
CA ALA A 37 4.96 4.00 8.22
C ALA A 37 3.68 3.20 8.54
N ARG A 38 3.61 2.54 9.70
CA ARG A 38 2.42 1.83 10.17
C ARG A 38 1.22 2.75 10.34
N ARG A 39 1.41 3.91 10.97
CA ARG A 39 0.34 4.90 11.18
C ARG A 39 -0.16 5.46 9.85
N SER A 40 0.74 5.86 8.98
CA SER A 40 0.37 6.46 7.69
C SER A 40 -0.31 5.47 6.76
N THR A 41 0.18 4.22 6.68
CA THR A 41 -0.44 3.16 5.88
C THR A 41 -1.82 2.77 6.39
N ARG A 42 -2.00 2.71 7.72
CA ARG A 42 -3.33 2.48 8.31
C ARG A 42 -4.32 3.59 7.93
N ARG A 43 -3.91 4.85 8.06
CA ARG A 43 -4.75 6.00 7.67
C ARG A 43 -5.12 5.94 6.18
N TRP A 44 -4.18 5.57 5.35
CA TRP A 44 -4.39 5.43 3.91
C TRP A 44 -5.39 4.31 3.59
N ASN A 45 -5.23 3.11 4.17
CA ASN A 45 -6.17 2.00 3.99
C ASN A 45 -7.59 2.39 4.43
N VAL A 46 -7.73 3.00 5.60
CA VAL A 46 -9.04 3.43 6.13
C VAL A 46 -9.63 4.55 5.26
N GLY A 47 -8.83 5.55 4.89
CA GLY A 47 -9.29 6.67 4.07
C GLY A 47 -9.81 6.23 2.71
N TRP A 48 -9.05 5.41 1.99
CA TRP A 48 -9.49 4.88 0.69
C TRP A 48 -10.63 3.87 0.84
N GLY A 49 -10.64 3.04 1.89
CA GLY A 49 -11.77 2.15 2.18
C GLY A 49 -13.08 2.94 2.37
N ILE A 50 -13.04 4.03 3.13
CA ILE A 50 -14.21 4.93 3.30
C ILE A 50 -14.57 5.62 1.97
N ALA A 51 -13.61 6.14 1.23
CA ALA A 51 -13.86 6.82 -0.03
C ALA A 51 -14.53 5.90 -1.06
N PHE A 52 -14.02 4.69 -1.23
CA PHE A 52 -14.64 3.70 -2.11
C PHE A 52 -16.00 3.23 -1.59
N GLY A 53 -16.16 3.05 -0.28
CA GLY A 53 -17.44 2.69 0.33
C GLY A 53 -18.52 3.76 0.11
N ALA A 54 -18.16 5.02 0.32
CA ALA A 54 -19.04 6.15 0.07
C ALA A 54 -19.40 6.28 -1.42
N ALA A 55 -18.43 6.08 -2.31
CA ALA A 55 -18.66 6.07 -3.76
C ALA A 55 -19.60 4.93 -4.16
N ALA A 56 -19.42 3.73 -3.63
CA ALA A 56 -20.31 2.60 -3.88
C ALA A 56 -21.74 2.88 -3.41
N ALA A 57 -21.90 3.34 -2.17
CA ALA A 57 -23.22 3.66 -1.59
C ALA A 57 -23.93 4.78 -2.37
N GLY A 58 -23.18 5.86 -2.72
CA GLY A 58 -23.72 6.96 -3.52
C GLY A 58 -24.19 6.52 -4.89
N GLN A 59 -23.42 5.69 -5.58
CA GLN A 59 -23.81 5.17 -6.91
C GLN A 59 -25.00 4.20 -6.82
N VAL A 60 -25.09 3.37 -5.78
CA VAL A 60 -26.30 2.54 -5.55
C VAL A 60 -27.50 3.44 -5.30
N ALA A 61 -27.39 4.47 -4.47
CA ALA A 61 -28.49 5.39 -4.21
C ALA A 61 -28.98 6.07 -5.48
N LEU A 62 -28.06 6.59 -6.31
CA LEU A 62 -28.38 7.22 -7.60
C LEU A 62 -29.06 6.22 -8.56
N ALA A 63 -28.57 4.95 -8.60
CA ALA A 63 -29.16 3.93 -9.45
C ALA A 63 -30.59 3.52 -9.00
N VAL A 64 -30.81 3.41 -7.69
CA VAL A 64 -32.14 3.03 -7.13
C VAL A 64 -33.16 4.15 -7.25
N THR A 65 -32.73 5.40 -7.13
CA THR A 65 -33.62 6.56 -7.30
C THR A 65 -33.78 6.98 -8.74
N GLU A 66 -33.03 6.36 -9.67
CA GLU A 66 -33.00 6.71 -11.10
C GLU A 66 -32.69 8.20 -11.35
N THR A 67 -32.05 8.84 -10.38
CA THR A 67 -31.76 10.29 -10.42
C THR A 67 -30.40 10.55 -11.03
N ASN A 68 -30.35 11.19 -12.17
CA ASN A 68 -29.12 11.61 -12.83
C ASN A 68 -28.83 13.09 -12.48
N PRO A 69 -27.81 13.41 -11.66
CA PRO A 69 -27.51 14.79 -11.27
C PRO A 69 -26.91 15.65 -12.39
N ILE A 70 -26.52 15.06 -13.52
CA ILE A 70 -25.72 15.74 -14.55
C ILE A 70 -26.40 15.70 -15.95
N GLY A 71 -27.49 14.95 -16.11
CA GLY A 71 -28.13 14.75 -17.41
C GLY A 71 -29.52 14.16 -17.29
N PRO A 72 -30.12 13.76 -18.41
CA PRO A 72 -31.42 13.11 -18.40
C PRO A 72 -31.33 11.75 -17.70
N ASP A 73 -32.39 11.40 -17.01
CA ASP A 73 -32.55 10.06 -16.42
C ASP A 73 -32.78 9.06 -17.54
N ASP A 74 -31.85 8.12 -17.69
CA ASP A 74 -31.93 7.07 -18.69
C ASP A 74 -31.31 5.75 -18.16
N ASP A 75 -31.66 4.66 -18.84
CA ASP A 75 -31.15 3.31 -18.49
C ASP A 75 -29.62 3.21 -18.54
N ARG A 76 -28.96 4.06 -19.33
CA ARG A 76 -27.49 4.10 -19.43
C ARG A 76 -26.87 4.64 -18.15
N PHE A 77 -27.50 5.67 -17.56
CA PHE A 77 -27.05 6.21 -16.30
C PHE A 77 -27.19 5.17 -15.19
N VAL A 78 -28.34 4.52 -15.08
CA VAL A 78 -28.61 3.47 -14.08
C VAL A 78 -27.59 2.33 -14.21
N ALA A 79 -27.38 1.81 -15.43
CA ALA A 79 -26.39 0.77 -15.68
C ALA A 79 -24.95 1.22 -15.31
N THR A 80 -24.58 2.45 -15.65
CA THR A 80 -23.26 3.02 -15.32
C THR A 80 -23.07 3.14 -13.81
N ALA A 81 -24.12 3.55 -13.09
CA ALA A 81 -24.09 3.67 -11.64
C ALA A 81 -23.93 2.29 -10.96
N TYR A 82 -24.63 1.26 -11.41
CA TYR A 82 -24.45 -0.10 -10.88
C TYR A 82 -23.06 -0.66 -11.17
N VAL A 83 -22.56 -0.52 -12.38
CA VAL A 83 -21.18 -0.96 -12.74
C VAL A 83 -20.14 -0.18 -11.92
N GLY A 84 -20.36 1.11 -11.73
CA GLY A 84 -19.51 1.94 -10.89
C GLY A 84 -19.53 1.51 -9.43
N ALA A 85 -20.71 1.25 -8.86
CA ALA A 85 -20.88 0.74 -7.50
C ALA A 85 -20.16 -0.60 -7.30
N ALA A 86 -20.28 -1.53 -8.25
CA ALA A 86 -19.58 -2.81 -8.20
C ALA A 86 -18.05 -2.61 -8.20
N LYS A 87 -17.51 -1.74 -9.07
CA LYS A 87 -16.08 -1.42 -9.09
C LYS A 87 -15.62 -0.79 -7.77
N ALA A 88 -16.37 0.17 -7.24
CA ALA A 88 -16.06 0.82 -5.97
C ALA A 88 -16.12 -0.16 -4.79
N THR A 89 -17.07 -1.09 -4.78
CA THR A 89 -17.15 -2.16 -3.76
C THR A 89 -15.91 -3.05 -3.80
N ILE A 90 -15.46 -3.46 -4.98
CA ILE A 90 -14.22 -4.25 -5.13
C ILE A 90 -13.01 -3.44 -4.63
N GLY A 91 -12.95 -2.13 -4.95
CA GLY A 91 -11.95 -1.22 -4.42
C GLY A 91 -11.95 -1.17 -2.89
N MET A 92 -13.10 -0.97 -2.27
CA MET A 92 -13.27 -0.99 -0.81
C MET A 92 -12.81 -2.32 -0.19
N LEU A 93 -13.29 -3.43 -0.73
CA LEU A 93 -12.92 -4.76 -0.23
C LEU A 93 -11.42 -5.02 -0.32
N SER A 94 -10.74 -4.52 -1.36
CA SER A 94 -9.29 -4.67 -1.48
C SER A 94 -8.52 -4.01 -0.33
N HIS A 95 -9.00 -2.87 0.18
CA HIS A 95 -8.40 -2.19 1.33
C HIS A 95 -8.70 -2.86 2.68
N ILE A 96 -9.79 -3.62 2.76
CA ILE A 96 -10.20 -4.34 3.97
C ILE A 96 -9.55 -5.72 4.04
N VAL A 97 -9.58 -6.47 2.93
CA VAL A 97 -9.15 -7.88 2.89
C VAL A 97 -7.64 -8.01 2.63
N LEU A 98 -7.07 -7.10 1.87
CA LEU A 98 -5.65 -7.12 1.48
C LEU A 98 -4.90 -5.86 1.96
N PRO A 99 -5.03 -5.45 3.23
CA PRO A 99 -4.40 -4.23 3.69
C PRO A 99 -2.87 -4.36 3.59
N ILE A 100 -2.22 -3.27 3.22
CA ILE A 100 -0.77 -3.17 3.39
C ILE A 100 -0.51 -2.98 4.87
N GLY A 101 -0.06 -4.05 5.54
CA GLY A 101 0.24 -4.02 6.96
C GLY A 101 1.75 -3.86 7.19
N VAL A 102 2.13 -2.86 7.96
CA VAL A 102 3.47 -2.69 8.53
C VAL A 102 3.47 -3.25 9.94
N GLN A 103 4.35 -4.21 10.21
CA GLN A 103 4.55 -4.77 11.54
C GLN A 103 5.76 -4.08 12.16
N VAL A 104 5.67 -3.74 13.44
CA VAL A 104 6.83 -3.27 14.21
C VAL A 104 7.18 -4.39 15.16
N PRO A 105 8.34 -5.06 14.96
CA PRO A 105 8.79 -6.14 15.84
C PRO A 105 8.89 -5.68 17.29
N ALA A 106 8.71 -6.62 18.24
CA ALA A 106 8.89 -6.32 19.64
C ALA A 106 10.32 -5.83 19.91
N ARG A 107 10.47 -4.98 20.94
CA ARG A 107 11.79 -4.51 21.37
C ARG A 107 12.56 -5.71 21.96
N GLN A 108 13.85 -5.78 21.66
CA GLN A 108 14.74 -6.82 22.15
C GLN A 108 15.83 -6.20 23.03
N ASP A 109 16.31 -6.95 24.01
CA ASP A 109 17.41 -6.53 24.88
C ASP A 109 18.71 -6.41 24.08
N ASP A 110 18.94 -7.34 23.15
CA ASP A 110 20.03 -7.25 22.17
C ASP A 110 19.61 -6.31 21.03
N ARG A 111 20.16 -5.10 21.04
CA ARG A 111 19.86 -4.04 20.09
C ARG A 111 20.34 -4.36 18.66
N CYS A 112 21.42 -5.15 18.54
CA CYS A 112 21.88 -5.58 17.21
C CYS A 112 20.99 -6.67 16.62
N ALA A 113 20.50 -7.61 17.41
CA ALA A 113 19.50 -8.60 16.98
C ALA A 113 18.17 -7.92 16.61
N GLU A 114 17.76 -6.91 17.39
CA GLU A 114 16.60 -6.08 17.05
C GLU A 114 16.75 -5.38 15.69
N LEU A 115 17.90 -4.76 15.44
CA LEU A 115 18.19 -4.07 14.18
C LEU A 115 18.07 -5.01 12.96
N VAL A 116 18.55 -6.26 13.10
CA VAL A 116 18.41 -7.29 12.05
C VAL A 116 16.94 -7.58 11.76
N THR A 117 16.10 -7.72 12.81
CA THR A 117 14.66 -7.99 12.63
C THR A 117 13.91 -6.81 12.03
N LEU A 118 14.27 -5.58 12.41
CA LEU A 118 13.69 -4.35 11.85
C LEU A 118 14.05 -4.19 10.36
N ARG A 119 15.31 -4.49 9.98
CA ARG A 119 15.75 -4.47 8.57
C ARG A 119 15.04 -5.54 7.74
N ALA A 120 14.84 -6.74 8.28
CA ALA A 120 14.10 -7.80 7.62
C ALA A 120 12.64 -7.39 7.37
N GLU A 121 12.00 -6.73 8.35
CA GLU A 121 10.65 -6.20 8.17
C GLU A 121 10.60 -5.11 7.10
N LEU A 122 11.57 -4.21 7.05
CA LEU A 122 11.66 -3.19 6.01
C LEU A 122 11.76 -3.81 4.60
N GLN A 123 12.56 -4.86 4.43
CA GLN A 123 12.66 -5.60 3.16
C GLN A 123 11.35 -6.30 2.80
N ARG A 124 10.66 -6.88 3.80
CA ARG A 124 9.34 -7.50 3.62
C ARG A 124 8.32 -6.48 3.13
N ILE A 125 8.32 -5.29 3.72
CA ILE A 125 7.42 -4.19 3.32
C ILE A 125 7.74 -3.74 1.91
N ALA A 126 9.01 -3.55 1.54
CA ALA A 126 9.42 -3.16 0.19
C ALA A 126 8.86 -4.10 -0.89
N THR A 127 8.94 -5.41 -0.63
CA THR A 127 8.40 -6.43 -1.53
C THR A 127 6.87 -6.35 -1.63
N LYS A 128 6.19 -6.16 -0.48
CA LYS A 128 4.73 -5.98 -0.46
C LYS A 128 4.29 -4.73 -1.19
N GLU A 129 4.95 -3.60 -0.96
CA GLU A 129 4.63 -2.32 -1.63
C GLU A 129 4.76 -2.44 -3.14
N ARG A 130 5.86 -3.03 -3.62
CA ARG A 130 6.09 -3.25 -5.05
C ARG A 130 5.01 -4.14 -5.66
N ARG A 131 4.69 -5.26 -4.99
CA ARG A 131 3.62 -6.17 -5.45
C ARG A 131 2.26 -5.49 -5.44
N SER A 132 1.92 -4.79 -4.37
CA SER A 132 0.65 -4.07 -4.24
C SER A 132 0.50 -3.00 -5.31
N PHE A 133 1.55 -2.24 -5.60
CA PHE A 133 1.56 -1.23 -6.65
C PHE A 133 1.16 -1.83 -8.00
N TRP A 134 1.83 -2.92 -8.41
CA TRP A 134 1.53 -3.58 -9.68
C TRP A 134 0.14 -4.24 -9.70
N LEU A 135 -0.26 -4.87 -8.60
CA LEU A 135 -1.60 -5.46 -8.49
C LEU A 135 -2.70 -4.39 -8.58
N THR A 136 -2.51 -3.23 -7.94
CA THR A 136 -3.46 -2.12 -8.02
C THR A 136 -3.54 -1.56 -9.44
N HIS A 137 -2.40 -1.40 -10.12
CA HIS A 137 -2.40 -0.91 -11.50
C HIS A 137 -3.03 -1.90 -12.48
N LEU A 138 -2.54 -3.14 -12.50
CA LEU A 138 -3.03 -4.15 -13.46
C LEU A 138 -4.46 -4.58 -13.13
N GLY A 139 -4.75 -4.82 -11.86
CA GLY A 139 -6.09 -5.19 -11.40
C GLY A 139 -7.09 -4.05 -11.58
N GLY A 140 -6.69 -2.81 -11.24
CA GLY A 140 -7.51 -1.63 -11.46
C GLY A 140 -7.77 -1.37 -12.95
N PHE A 141 -6.75 -1.52 -13.80
CA PHE A 141 -6.91 -1.42 -15.25
C PHE A 141 -7.87 -2.48 -15.77
N ALA A 142 -7.65 -3.75 -15.45
CA ALA A 142 -8.50 -4.85 -15.88
C ALA A 142 -9.97 -4.68 -15.45
N LEU A 143 -10.18 -4.29 -14.18
CA LEU A 143 -11.52 -4.02 -13.65
C LEU A 143 -12.22 -2.87 -14.40
N ASN A 144 -11.49 -1.80 -14.69
CA ASN A 144 -12.08 -0.66 -15.43
C ASN A 144 -12.33 -0.97 -16.89
N VAL A 145 -11.44 -1.72 -17.54
CA VAL A 145 -11.66 -2.21 -18.92
C VAL A 145 -12.86 -3.15 -18.98
N SER A 146 -12.97 -4.10 -18.04
CA SER A 146 -14.12 -5.02 -18.01
C SER A 146 -15.45 -4.29 -17.83
N GLY A 147 -15.49 -3.30 -16.92
CA GLY A 147 -16.68 -2.47 -16.73
C GLY A 147 -17.02 -1.62 -17.96
N ALA A 148 -16.01 -1.09 -18.64
CA ALA A 148 -16.19 -0.33 -19.87
C ALA A 148 -16.72 -1.19 -21.02
N LEU A 149 -16.16 -2.39 -21.20
CA LEU A 149 -16.62 -3.34 -22.22
C LEU A 149 -18.04 -3.83 -21.95
N LEU A 150 -18.41 -4.06 -20.69
CA LEU A 150 -19.77 -4.40 -20.30
C LEU A 150 -20.76 -3.29 -20.70
N LEU A 151 -20.45 -2.04 -20.35
CA LEU A 151 -21.31 -0.90 -20.70
C LEU A 151 -21.35 -0.65 -22.21
N TRP A 152 -20.24 -0.87 -22.91
CA TRP A 152 -20.22 -0.81 -24.37
C TRP A 152 -21.14 -1.87 -24.98
N HIS A 153 -21.11 -3.09 -24.47
CA HIS A 153 -21.96 -4.16 -24.97
C HIS A 153 -23.46 -3.92 -24.70
N LEU A 154 -23.77 -3.39 -23.50
CA LEU A 154 -25.15 -3.13 -23.09
C LEU A 154 -25.78 -1.90 -23.77
N HIS A 155 -24.96 -0.90 -24.08
CA HIS A 155 -25.43 0.38 -24.61
C HIS A 155 -24.61 0.82 -25.84
N ASP A 156 -23.50 1.55 -25.60
CA ASP A 156 -22.64 2.07 -26.68
C ASP A 156 -21.19 2.33 -26.21
N ALA A 157 -20.30 2.50 -27.19
CA ALA A 157 -18.88 2.73 -26.96
C ALA A 157 -18.61 4.01 -26.11
N ARG A 158 -19.40 5.06 -26.29
CA ARG A 158 -19.25 6.33 -25.57
C ARG A 158 -19.49 6.13 -24.07
N THR A 159 -20.55 5.41 -23.72
CA THR A 159 -20.88 5.10 -22.31
C THR A 159 -19.76 4.31 -21.65
N GLY A 160 -19.24 3.28 -22.32
CA GLY A 160 -18.11 2.49 -21.84
C GLY A 160 -16.85 3.32 -21.64
N LEU A 161 -16.46 4.13 -22.63
CA LEU A 161 -15.27 4.99 -22.57
C LEU A 161 -15.38 6.05 -21.48
N LEU A 162 -16.53 6.68 -21.31
CA LEU A 162 -16.75 7.66 -20.25
C LEU A 162 -16.64 7.02 -18.86
N SER A 163 -17.23 5.84 -18.67
CA SER A 163 -17.09 5.09 -17.41
C SER A 163 -15.63 4.76 -17.09
N PHE A 164 -14.84 4.37 -18.10
CA PHE A 164 -13.40 4.15 -17.93
C PHE A 164 -12.67 5.43 -17.58
N ALA A 165 -12.87 6.50 -18.35
CA ALA A 165 -12.18 7.76 -18.19
C ALA A 165 -12.41 8.41 -16.81
N ILE A 166 -13.61 8.24 -16.23
CA ILE A 166 -13.95 8.77 -14.90
C ILE A 166 -13.39 7.88 -13.78
N SER A 167 -13.51 6.56 -13.90
CA SER A 167 -13.20 5.65 -12.78
C SER A 167 -11.75 5.21 -12.71
N TYR A 168 -11.05 5.07 -13.84
CA TYR A 168 -9.64 4.63 -13.85
C TYR A 168 -8.69 5.59 -13.11
N PRO A 169 -8.76 6.92 -13.28
CA PRO A 169 -7.91 7.86 -12.54
C PRO A 169 -8.03 7.74 -11.01
N VAL A 170 -9.20 7.35 -10.49
CA VAL A 170 -9.39 7.14 -9.03
C VAL A 170 -8.53 5.97 -8.54
N GLY A 171 -8.49 4.87 -9.28
CA GLY A 171 -7.62 3.74 -8.97
C GLY A 171 -6.14 4.10 -9.05
N VAL A 172 -5.76 4.89 -10.06
CA VAL A 172 -4.40 5.42 -10.21
C VAL A 172 -4.05 6.31 -9.02
N ALA A 173 -4.91 7.25 -8.63
CA ALA A 173 -4.69 8.12 -7.48
C ALA A 173 -4.50 7.32 -6.19
N SER A 174 -5.28 6.26 -5.97
CA SER A 174 -5.12 5.35 -4.85
C SER A 174 -3.72 4.71 -4.82
N ALA A 175 -3.22 4.23 -5.96
CA ALA A 175 -1.90 3.62 -6.04
C ALA A 175 -0.75 4.61 -5.79
N TYR A 176 -0.85 5.83 -6.31
CA TYR A 176 0.20 6.85 -6.19
C TYR A 176 0.21 7.58 -4.85
N THR A 177 -0.92 7.62 -4.13
CA THR A 177 -1.01 8.20 -2.79
C THR A 177 -0.63 7.21 -1.68
N LEU A 178 -0.27 5.97 -2.02
CA LEU A 178 0.20 4.98 -1.06
C LEU A 178 1.43 5.50 -0.32
N PRO A 179 1.40 5.60 1.04
CA PRO A 179 2.58 5.93 1.82
C PRO A 179 3.58 4.79 1.69
N ARG A 180 4.78 5.11 1.21
CA ARG A 180 5.82 4.09 1.01
C ARG A 180 6.84 4.16 2.14
N ALA A 181 6.91 3.12 2.94
CA ALA A 181 7.89 3.00 4.01
C ALA A 181 9.33 2.91 3.47
N THR A 182 9.48 2.39 2.25
CA THR A 182 10.78 2.10 1.65
C THR A 182 11.21 3.10 0.59
N TRP A 183 10.36 4.10 0.27
CA TRP A 183 10.74 5.08 -0.73
C TRP A 183 11.76 6.05 -0.15
N LYS A 184 12.90 6.04 -0.81
CA LYS A 184 14.03 6.93 -0.66
C LYS A 184 13.54 8.37 -0.60
N ARG A 185 13.68 8.98 0.57
CA ARG A 185 13.50 10.42 0.67
C ARG A 185 14.72 11.06 0.02
N TRP A 186 14.54 11.57 -1.18
CA TRP A 186 15.51 12.50 -1.75
C TRP A 186 15.58 13.70 -0.81
N ARG A 187 16.71 13.89 -0.16
CA ARG A 187 16.99 15.11 0.60
C ARG A 187 17.75 16.05 -0.34
N VAL A 188 17.10 17.12 -0.74
CA VAL A 188 17.77 18.24 -1.40
C VAL A 188 18.18 19.18 -0.30
N SER A 189 19.47 19.30 -0.02
CA SER A 189 20.02 20.33 0.86
C SER A 189 20.61 21.44 -0.02
N ILE A 190 20.08 22.65 0.14
CA ILE A 190 20.57 23.83 -0.55
C ILE A 190 21.37 24.65 0.46
N THR A 191 22.66 24.81 0.21
CA THR A 191 23.51 25.77 0.92
C THR A 191 23.84 26.92 -0.03
N PRO A 192 24.30 28.08 0.45
CA PRO A 192 24.66 29.20 -0.42
C PRO A 192 25.70 28.88 -1.47
N THR A 193 26.46 27.81 -1.30
CA THR A 193 27.58 27.41 -2.18
C THR A 193 27.41 26.04 -2.82
N ALA A 194 26.36 25.26 -2.47
CA ALA A 194 26.18 23.92 -3.01
C ALA A 194 24.73 23.46 -2.93
N VAL A 195 24.32 22.67 -3.93
CA VAL A 195 23.09 21.87 -3.91
C VAL A 195 23.53 20.41 -3.79
N ALA A 196 23.21 19.78 -2.66
CA ALA A 196 23.45 18.36 -2.47
C ALA A 196 22.13 17.61 -2.56
N VAL A 197 22.07 16.59 -3.44
CA VAL A 197 20.96 15.66 -3.55
C VAL A 197 21.43 14.34 -2.96
N GLY A 198 20.96 14.03 -1.76
CA GLY A 198 21.26 12.77 -1.07
C GLY A 198 20.04 11.87 -1.04
N GLY A 199 20.23 10.59 -1.30
CA GLY A 199 19.22 9.57 -1.12
C GLY A 199 19.85 8.28 -0.63
N THR A 200 19.17 7.56 0.26
CA THR A 200 19.57 6.18 0.59
C THR A 200 19.07 5.26 -0.52
N PHE A 201 19.99 4.49 -1.11
CA PHE A 201 19.70 3.55 -2.19
C PHE A 201 19.52 2.15 -1.64
#